data_074b230d1c488489f1ee5eb223b51473
#
_entry.id   074b230d1c488489f1ee5eb223b51473
#
_cell.length_a   1.000
_cell.length_b   1.000
_cell.length_c   1.000
_cell.angle_alpha   90.00
_cell.angle_beta   90.00
_cell.angle_gamma   90.00
#
_symmetry.space_group_name_H-M   'P 1'
#
loop_
_entity.id
_entity.type
_entity.pdbx_description
1 polymer ?
#
loop_
_entity_poly.entity_id
_entity_poly.type
_entity_poly.pdbx_seq_one_letter_code
_entity_poly.pdbx_strand_id
1 'polypeptide(L)'
;AQYATRVRRFERIPKLTQVDIDVPYRVRYFDIDGNGHVNNVHYFEWMEDSLGAEWLQQHELAAMRIKYAREVTYGSTPHAQAVIDGLVSRHQIVTAGGVNAEAEFTWRARR
;
A
#
# COMPACT_ATOMS: atom_id res chain seq x y z
N ALA A 1 -3.92 -15.93 4.02
CA ALA A 1 -4.69 -16.85 3.80
C ALA A 1 -5.29 -17.02 2.42
N GLN A 2 -6.52 -17.46 2.35
CA GLN A 2 -7.12 -17.79 1.07
C GLN A 2 -7.43 -16.58 0.21
N TYR A 3 -7.28 -15.42 0.77
CA TYR A 3 -7.68 -14.22 0.07
C TYR A 3 -6.99 -14.10 -1.29
N ALA A 4 -5.70 -14.32 -1.33
CA ALA A 4 -4.95 -14.13 -2.57
C ALA A 4 -5.45 -15.05 -3.67
N THR A 5 -5.89 -16.24 -3.32
CA THR A 5 -6.37 -17.18 -4.33
C THR A 5 -7.78 -16.88 -4.77
N ARG A 6 -8.47 -15.98 -4.07
CA ARG A 6 -9.83 -15.60 -4.41
C ARG A 6 -9.87 -14.34 -5.25
N VAL A 7 -8.75 -13.67 -5.39
CA VAL A 7 -8.71 -12.46 -6.19
C VAL A 7 -8.87 -12.84 -7.65
N ARG A 8 -9.85 -12.25 -8.28
CA ARG A 8 -10.06 -12.47 -9.70
C ARG A 8 -9.11 -11.59 -10.47
N ARG A 9 -8.37 -12.18 -11.38
CA ARG A 9 -7.39 -11.41 -12.12
C ARG A 9 -8.02 -10.36 -13.02
N PHE A 10 -9.31 -10.43 -13.24
CA PHE A 10 -10.00 -9.44 -14.04
C PHE A 10 -10.47 -8.24 -13.23
N GLU A 11 -10.52 -8.40 -11.92
CA GLU A 11 -10.96 -7.32 -11.07
C GLU A 11 -9.92 -6.23 -11.05
N ARG A 12 -10.38 -5.02 -11.12
CA ARG A 12 -9.51 -3.88 -10.99
C ARG A 12 -9.63 -3.33 -9.58
N ILE A 13 -8.50 -2.86 -9.07
CA ILE A 13 -8.51 -2.10 -7.83
C ILE A 13 -8.97 -0.70 -8.23
N PRO A 14 -10.04 -0.18 -7.59
CA PRO A 14 -10.52 1.16 -7.94
C PRO A 14 -9.42 2.20 -7.72
N LYS A 15 -9.30 3.11 -8.65
CA LYS A 15 -8.34 4.18 -8.53
C LYS A 15 -8.84 5.20 -7.51
N LEU A 16 -7.89 5.84 -6.84
CA LEU A 16 -8.24 6.89 -5.88
C LEU A 16 -8.73 8.11 -6.66
N THR A 17 -9.91 8.58 -6.28
CA THR A 17 -10.46 9.82 -6.83
C THR A 17 -10.18 10.99 -5.93
N GLN A 18 -9.79 10.71 -4.68
CA GLN A 18 -9.34 11.73 -3.75
C GLN A 18 -8.29 11.11 -2.86
N VAL A 19 -7.49 11.95 -2.23
CA VAL A 19 -6.43 11.52 -1.34
C VAL A 19 -6.63 12.22 0.00
N ASP A 20 -6.92 11.44 1.04
CA ASP A 20 -7.12 11.99 2.38
C ASP A 20 -5.85 11.84 3.21
N ILE A 21 -5.01 10.89 2.88
CA ILE A 21 -3.78 10.57 3.60
C ILE A 21 -2.65 10.60 2.59
N ASP A 22 -1.57 11.31 2.90
CA ASP A 22 -0.42 11.40 2.01
C ASP A 22 0.82 11.47 2.89
N VAL A 23 1.57 10.38 2.96
CA VAL A 23 2.76 10.29 3.81
C VAL A 23 3.97 9.98 2.95
N PRO A 24 5.00 10.83 2.98
CA PRO A 24 6.23 10.54 2.24
C PRO A 24 7.08 9.55 3.02
N TYR A 25 7.77 8.70 2.29
CA TYR A 25 8.68 7.73 2.88
C TYR A 25 10.05 7.86 2.25
N ARG A 26 11.06 7.53 3.04
CA ARG A 26 12.44 7.53 2.58
C ARG A 26 12.83 6.11 2.25
N VAL A 27 13.38 5.89 1.05
CA VAL A 27 13.94 4.60 0.69
C VAL A 27 15.33 4.50 1.33
N ARG A 28 15.50 3.53 2.24
CA ARG A 28 16.78 3.31 2.90
C ARG A 28 17.59 2.33 2.07
N TYR A 29 18.92 2.37 2.27
CA TYR A 29 19.81 1.47 1.55
C TYR A 29 19.40 0.01 1.75
N PHE A 30 19.03 -0.37 2.97
CA PHE A 30 18.67 -1.76 3.27
C PHE A 30 17.27 -2.15 2.81
N ASP A 31 16.52 -1.21 2.23
CA ASP A 31 15.20 -1.54 1.67
C ASP A 31 15.31 -2.10 0.26
N ILE A 32 16.48 -1.96 -0.38
CA ILE A 32 16.65 -2.40 -1.77
C ILE A 32 17.21 -3.81 -1.83
N ASP A 33 16.85 -4.51 -2.89
CA ASP A 33 17.34 -5.85 -3.15
C ASP A 33 18.63 -5.80 -3.98
N GLY A 34 19.09 -6.97 -4.41
CA GLY A 34 20.33 -7.06 -5.19
C GLY A 34 20.27 -6.38 -6.54
N ASN A 35 19.08 -6.04 -7.02
CA ASN A 35 18.91 -5.38 -8.31
C ASN A 35 18.71 -3.87 -8.19
N GLY A 36 18.81 -3.33 -6.98
CA GLY A 36 18.65 -1.90 -6.77
C GLY A 36 17.22 -1.45 -6.66
N HIS A 37 16.28 -2.36 -6.57
CA HIS A 37 14.85 -2.05 -6.46
C HIS A 37 14.37 -2.33 -5.05
N VAL A 38 13.37 -1.55 -4.62
CA VAL A 38 12.78 -1.74 -3.31
C VAL A 38 12.04 -3.07 -3.27
N ASN A 39 12.28 -3.84 -2.22
CA ASN A 39 11.57 -5.09 -2.01
C ASN A 39 10.08 -4.79 -1.81
N ASN A 40 9.22 -5.58 -2.46
CA ASN A 40 7.78 -5.35 -2.46
C ASN A 40 7.15 -5.33 -1.07
N VAL A 41 7.77 -5.99 -0.10
CA VAL A 41 7.23 -5.99 1.26
C VAL A 41 7.18 -4.58 1.85
N HIS A 42 8.07 -3.71 1.43
CA HIS A 42 8.10 -2.34 1.95
C HIS A 42 6.94 -1.49 1.43
N TYR A 43 6.46 -1.78 0.21
CA TYR A 43 5.27 -1.10 -0.30
C TYR A 43 4.09 -1.35 0.63
N PHE A 44 3.92 -2.59 1.01
CA PHE A 44 2.85 -2.99 1.91
C PHE A 44 3.00 -2.32 3.27
N GLU A 45 4.22 -2.30 3.80
CA GLU A 45 4.49 -1.65 5.09
C GLU A 45 4.14 -0.16 5.05
N TRP A 46 4.53 0.53 3.97
CA TRP A 46 4.23 1.94 3.84
C TRP A 46 2.73 2.19 3.78
N MET A 47 2.02 1.33 3.07
CA MET A 47 0.58 1.47 2.98
C MET A 47 -0.08 1.32 4.34
N GLU A 48 0.31 0.30 5.11
CA GLU A 48 -0.25 0.10 6.43
C GLU A 48 0.13 1.24 7.37
N ASP A 49 1.41 1.56 7.40
CA ASP A 49 1.91 2.57 8.32
C ASP A 49 1.25 3.93 8.07
N SER A 50 0.94 4.24 6.83
CA SER A 50 0.34 5.53 6.49
C SER A 50 -1.01 5.76 7.15
N LEU A 51 -1.71 4.69 7.53
CA LEU A 51 -3.00 4.81 8.19
C LEU A 51 -2.88 5.28 9.64
N GLY A 52 -1.69 5.15 10.23
CA GLY A 52 -1.42 5.66 11.55
C GLY A 52 -1.61 4.65 12.65
N ALA A 53 -0.96 4.93 13.79
CA ALA A 53 -0.94 3.99 14.90
C ALA A 53 -2.33 3.75 15.49
N GLU A 54 -3.15 4.78 15.55
CA GLU A 54 -4.48 4.64 16.15
C GLU A 54 -5.31 3.64 15.37
N TRP A 55 -5.29 3.76 14.03
CA TRP A 55 -6.02 2.82 13.19
C TRP A 55 -5.50 1.40 13.39
N LEU A 56 -4.18 1.24 13.37
CA LEU A 56 -3.55 -0.09 13.43
C LEU A 56 -3.74 -0.75 14.78
N GLN A 57 -3.87 0.04 15.85
CA GLN A 57 -4.11 -0.50 17.18
C GLN A 57 -5.54 -1.00 17.34
N GLN A 58 -6.47 -0.43 16.59
CA GLN A 58 -7.89 -0.73 16.72
C GLN A 58 -8.40 -1.72 15.68
N HIS A 59 -7.62 -1.97 14.64
CA HIS A 59 -8.05 -2.81 13.54
C HIS A 59 -7.00 -3.83 13.19
N GLU A 60 -7.45 -4.93 12.60
CA GLU A 60 -6.54 -5.92 12.04
C GLU A 60 -6.93 -6.17 10.59
N LEU A 61 -5.94 -6.51 9.80
CA LEU A 61 -6.14 -6.73 8.38
C LEU A 61 -6.89 -8.04 8.16
N ALA A 62 -8.00 -7.97 7.45
CA ALA A 62 -8.81 -9.15 7.16
C ALA A 62 -8.53 -9.68 5.77
N ALA A 63 -8.29 -8.78 4.81
CA ALA A 63 -8.05 -9.19 3.43
C ALA A 63 -7.36 -8.05 2.70
N MET A 64 -6.66 -8.39 1.62
CA MET A 64 -6.04 -7.34 0.80
C MET A 64 -5.91 -7.79 -0.63
N ARG A 65 -5.88 -6.80 -1.52
CA ARG A 65 -5.47 -6.97 -2.91
C ARG A 65 -4.42 -5.93 -3.18
N ILE A 66 -3.37 -6.30 -3.89
CA ILE A 66 -2.32 -5.36 -4.23
C ILE A 66 -1.85 -5.63 -5.65
N LYS A 67 -1.59 -4.54 -6.37
CA LYS A 67 -1.11 -4.60 -7.73
C LYS A 67 0.14 -3.76 -7.83
N TYR A 68 1.23 -4.37 -8.26
CA TYR A 68 2.49 -3.68 -8.47
C TYR A 68 2.60 -3.27 -9.93
N ALA A 69 2.82 -2.00 -10.17
CA ALA A 69 2.88 -1.46 -11.52
C ALA A 69 4.29 -1.08 -11.94
N ARG A 70 5.04 -0.48 -11.05
CA ARG A 70 6.39 -0.01 -11.35
C ARG A 70 7.22 -0.10 -10.09
N GLU A 71 8.50 -0.34 -10.25
CA GLU A 71 9.40 -0.49 -9.11
C GLU A 71 9.81 0.87 -8.58
N VAL A 72 9.93 0.94 -7.25
CA VAL A 72 10.50 2.10 -6.58
C VAL A 72 12.00 1.86 -6.48
N THR A 73 12.78 2.87 -6.82
CA THR A 73 14.22 2.77 -6.82
C THR A 73 14.83 3.60 -5.71
N TYR A 74 16.07 3.29 -5.35
CA TYR A 74 16.81 4.06 -4.37
C TYR A 74 16.95 5.50 -4.85
N GLY A 75 16.77 6.45 -3.94
CA GLY A 75 16.81 7.86 -4.29
C GLY A 75 15.46 8.47 -4.59
N SER A 76 14.43 7.65 -4.78
CA SER A 76 13.07 8.14 -4.93
C SER A 76 12.47 8.52 -3.58
N THR A 77 11.44 9.35 -3.60
CA THR A 77 10.66 9.66 -2.41
C THR A 77 9.24 9.17 -2.67
N PRO A 78 8.94 7.94 -2.30
CA PRO A 78 7.58 7.43 -2.49
C PRO A 78 6.62 8.06 -1.49
N HIS A 79 5.42 8.33 -1.96
CA HIS A 79 4.33 8.80 -1.12
C HIS A 79 3.30 7.70 -1.02
N ALA A 80 2.89 7.38 0.19
CA ALA A 80 1.79 6.48 0.43
C ALA A 80 0.54 7.32 0.56
N GLN A 81 -0.35 7.20 -0.39
CA GLN A 81 -1.58 7.96 -0.44
C GLN A 81 -2.75 7.02 -0.22
N ALA A 82 -3.73 7.46 0.56
CA ALA A 82 -4.82 6.56 0.93
C ALA A 82 -6.10 7.31 1.22
N VAL A 83 -7.19 6.55 1.16
CA VAL A 83 -8.50 7.00 1.61
C VAL A 83 -9.12 5.84 2.38
N ILE A 84 -9.86 6.17 3.44
CA ILE A 84 -10.56 5.19 4.26
C ILE A 84 -12.06 5.39 4.08
N ASP A 85 -12.74 4.29 3.80
CA ASP A 85 -14.18 4.28 3.65
C ASP A 85 -14.70 3.12 4.49
N GLY A 86 -15.15 3.42 5.72
CA GLY A 86 -15.59 2.39 6.63
C GLY A 86 -14.46 1.46 7.04
N LEU A 87 -14.59 0.20 6.71
CA LEU A 87 -13.56 -0.81 7.01
C LEU A 87 -12.75 -1.18 5.77
N VAL A 88 -12.79 -0.35 4.75
CA VAL A 88 -11.99 -0.55 3.55
C VAL A 88 -11.07 0.65 3.39
N SER A 89 -9.80 0.39 3.13
CA SER A 89 -8.87 1.47 2.78
C SER A 89 -8.30 1.19 1.40
N ARG A 90 -8.17 2.25 0.62
CA ARG A 90 -7.59 2.15 -0.72
C ARG A 90 -6.33 2.96 -0.76
N HIS A 91 -5.32 2.40 -1.37
CA HIS A 91 -3.96 2.89 -1.28
C HIS A 91 -3.29 2.97 -2.63
N GLN A 92 -2.37 3.90 -2.74
CA GLN A 92 -1.42 3.89 -3.84
C GLN A 92 -0.07 4.39 -3.35
N ILE A 93 0.98 3.85 -3.95
CA ILE A 93 2.33 4.36 -3.77
C ILE A 93 2.68 5.11 -5.04
N VAL A 94 3.09 6.37 -4.90
CA VAL A 94 3.42 7.18 -6.06
C VAL A 94 4.81 7.77 -5.89
N THR A 95 5.51 7.90 -7.01
CA THR A 95 6.77 8.62 -7.11
C THR A 95 6.62 9.63 -8.25
N ALA A 96 7.69 10.37 -8.53
CA ALA A 96 7.64 11.37 -9.58
C ALA A 96 7.23 10.81 -10.93
N GLY A 97 7.49 9.52 -11.15
CA GLY A 97 7.14 8.88 -12.42
C GLY A 97 5.70 8.40 -12.52
N GLY A 98 4.92 8.49 -11.43
CA GLY A 98 3.54 8.05 -11.43
C GLY A 98 3.27 6.98 -10.38
N VAL A 99 2.20 6.23 -10.58
CA VAL A 99 1.76 5.22 -9.62
C VAL A 99 2.67 4.00 -9.71
N ASN A 100 3.17 3.57 -8.56
CA ASN A 100 4.04 2.39 -8.46
C ASN A 100 3.29 1.16 -7.99
N ALA A 101 2.28 1.34 -7.14
CA ALA A 101 1.48 0.22 -6.64
C ALA A 101 0.12 0.73 -6.22
N GLU A 102 -0.87 -0.15 -6.28
CA GLU A 102 -2.23 0.14 -5.84
C GLU A 102 -2.70 -1.01 -4.98
N ALA A 103 -3.53 -0.70 -3.98
CA ALA A 103 -4.03 -1.74 -3.09
C ALA A 103 -5.39 -1.40 -2.53
N GLU A 104 -6.09 -2.44 -2.13
CA GLU A 104 -7.33 -2.30 -1.36
C GLU A 104 -7.23 -3.25 -0.18
N PHE A 105 -7.38 -2.70 1.01
CA PHE A 105 -7.32 -3.47 2.27
C PHE A 105 -8.69 -3.48 2.90
N THR A 106 -9.09 -4.64 3.40
CA THR A 106 -10.30 -4.78 4.19
C THR A 106 -9.89 -5.07 5.62
N TRP A 107 -10.46 -4.34 6.56
CA TRP A 107 -10.11 -4.38 7.96
C TRP A 107 -11.27 -4.92 8.79
N ARG A 108 -10.96 -5.32 10.01
CA ARG A 108 -11.96 -5.64 11.01
C ARG A 108 -11.46 -5.13 12.35
N ALA A 109 -12.41 -4.86 13.25
CA ALA A 109 -12.06 -4.36 14.57
C ALA A 109 -11.30 -5.42 15.35
N ARG A 110 -10.30 -5.01 16.10
CA ARG A 110 -9.62 -5.92 17.02
C ARG A 110 -10.53 -6.19 18.21
N ARG A 111 -10.41 -7.35 18.73
CA ARG A 111 -11.18 -7.75 19.89
C ARG A 111 -10.46 -7.43 21.18
#